data_2d404eff20198e8f65ee096d78ce56d0
#
_entry.id   2d404eff20198e8f65ee096d78ce56d0
#
_cell.length_a   1.000
_cell.length_b   1.000
_cell.length_c   1.000
_cell.angle_alpha   90.00
_cell.angle_beta   90.00
_cell.angle_gamma   90.00
#
_symmetry.space_group_name_H-M   'P 1'
#
loop_
_entity.id
_entity.type
_entity.pdbx_description
1 polymer ?
#
loop_
_entity_poly.entity_id
_entity_poly.type
_entity_poly.pdbx_seq_one_letter_code
_entity_poly.pdbx_strand_id
1 'polypeptide(L)'
;MEKQKFKTFWALLSRRKKTGRPNIPWKVIKLIRRVAKENKIWGATKLHGLLLKLDHDICERTVSKYIPKRPHSPKKRLSWKEFYSLHADSMVVSDTLSVYSSNFKKIFRVVFFLHVGSRQILHFDIHTNPTTNWMRKVLKFAVRKQIQAGKTFHYFLSDNDSIFGKRFTKYLERIGIKHKKTSLRSPWQNCYAERWVKTCRNEFLDFFIPLNQYHLEKNWKSSFIFTIIIALIWL
;
A
#
# COMPACT_ATOMS: atom_id res chain seq x y z
N MET A 1 67.33 21.04 3.48
CA MET A 1 67.01 20.47 4.78
C MET A 1 66.20 21.39 5.72
N GLU A 2 66.24 22.71 5.58
CA GLU A 2 65.54 23.62 6.50
C GLU A 2 64.02 23.72 6.34
N LYS A 3 63.49 23.67 5.10
CA LYS A 3 62.07 23.76 4.84
C LYS A 3 61.24 22.62 5.50
N GLN A 4 61.83 21.46 5.65
CA GLN A 4 61.16 20.30 6.21
C GLN A 4 61.10 20.38 7.74
N LYS A 5 62.16 20.87 8.39
CA LYS A 5 62.24 21.16 9.81
C LYS A 5 61.24 22.22 10.24
N PHE A 6 61.10 23.26 9.41
CA PHE A 6 60.16 24.35 9.59
C PHE A 6 58.69 23.84 9.52
N LYS A 7 58.35 23.01 8.55
CA LYS A 7 57.00 22.42 8.42
C LYS A 7 56.66 21.52 9.63
N THR A 8 57.59 20.72 10.09
CA THR A 8 57.37 19.84 11.25
C THR A 8 57.24 20.62 12.56
N PHE A 9 58.02 21.67 12.73
CA PHE A 9 57.92 22.57 13.90
C PHE A 9 56.53 23.27 13.94
N TRP A 10 56.09 23.88 12.85
CA TRP A 10 54.78 24.52 12.78
C TRP A 10 53.62 23.54 12.84
N ALA A 11 53.75 22.32 12.32
CA ALA A 11 52.75 21.27 12.46
C ALA A 11 52.59 20.80 13.90
N LEU A 12 53.68 20.81 14.71
CA LEU A 12 53.63 20.54 16.13
C LEU A 12 52.98 21.64 16.94
N LEU A 13 53.31 22.89 16.64
CA LEU A 13 52.73 24.07 17.30
C LEU A 13 51.25 24.30 16.94
N SER A 14 50.88 24.02 15.72
CA SER A 14 49.49 24.18 15.20
C SER A 14 48.58 23.00 15.51
N ARG A 15 49.02 21.94 16.18
CA ARG A 15 48.18 20.83 16.62
C ARG A 15 47.11 21.35 17.56
N ARG A 16 45.94 21.65 17.00
CA ARG A 16 44.73 21.94 17.79
C ARG A 16 44.44 20.73 18.68
N LYS A 17 44.40 20.93 20.00
CA LYS A 17 43.80 19.93 20.89
C LYS A 17 42.43 19.61 20.37
N LYS A 18 42.14 18.33 20.14
CA LYS A 18 40.79 17.88 19.72
C LYS A 18 39.83 18.27 20.85
N THR A 19 39.26 19.46 20.74
CA THR A 19 38.18 19.92 21.61
C THR A 19 36.92 19.29 21.08
N GLY A 20 36.28 18.43 21.83
CA GLY A 20 35.04 17.74 21.45
C GLY A 20 34.51 16.96 22.65
N ARG A 21 33.26 16.53 22.53
CA ARG A 21 32.63 15.67 23.54
C ARG A 21 33.52 14.40 23.74
N PRO A 22 33.83 14.04 24.97
CA PRO A 22 34.63 12.84 25.25
C PRO A 22 33.96 11.58 24.67
N ASN A 23 34.74 10.68 24.15
CA ASN A 23 34.26 9.42 23.62
C ASN A 23 33.64 8.56 24.74
N ILE A 24 32.61 7.82 24.39
CA ILE A 24 32.01 6.87 25.31
C ILE A 24 33.03 5.80 25.69
N PRO A 25 33.11 5.43 26.97
CA PRO A 25 34.02 4.40 27.41
C PRO A 25 33.84 3.09 26.65
N TRP A 26 34.91 2.48 26.19
CA TRP A 26 34.86 1.23 25.43
C TRP A 26 34.13 0.10 26.16
N LYS A 27 34.20 0.08 27.47
CA LYS A 27 33.48 -0.88 28.33
C LYS A 27 31.96 -0.81 28.09
N VAL A 28 31.40 0.40 27.98
CA VAL A 28 29.97 0.62 27.75
C VAL A 28 29.56 0.24 26.33
N ILE A 29 30.39 0.55 25.33
CA ILE A 29 30.17 0.11 23.96
C ILE A 29 30.10 -1.41 23.87
N LYS A 30 31.03 -2.10 24.57
CA LYS A 30 31.09 -3.56 24.65
C LYS A 30 29.83 -4.14 25.32
N LEU A 31 29.35 -3.48 26.37
CA LEU A 31 28.12 -3.83 27.06
C LEU A 31 26.91 -3.71 26.13
N ILE A 32 26.77 -2.56 25.43
CA ILE A 32 25.68 -2.36 24.47
C ILE A 32 25.65 -3.48 23.43
N ARG A 33 26.80 -3.80 22.84
CA ARG A 33 26.93 -4.85 21.83
C ARG A 33 26.60 -6.24 22.36
N ARG A 34 27.04 -6.57 23.57
CA ARG A 34 26.76 -7.84 24.23
C ARG A 34 25.25 -8.00 24.48
N VAL A 35 24.63 -7.04 25.15
CA VAL A 35 23.20 -7.09 25.47
C VAL A 35 22.32 -7.09 24.19
N ALA A 36 22.73 -6.36 23.17
CA ALA A 36 22.03 -6.38 21.88
C ALA A 36 22.14 -7.74 21.16
N LYS A 37 23.25 -8.45 21.32
CA LYS A 37 23.46 -9.78 20.74
C LYS A 37 22.65 -10.85 21.47
N GLU A 38 22.62 -10.77 22.81
CA GLU A 38 21.84 -11.66 23.66
C GLU A 38 20.33 -11.47 23.50
N ASN A 39 19.90 -10.22 23.30
CA ASN A 39 18.50 -9.84 23.17
C ASN A 39 18.16 -9.37 21.77
N LYS A 40 18.11 -10.27 20.80
CA LYS A 40 17.89 -9.98 19.37
C LYS A 40 16.58 -9.22 19.04
N ILE A 41 15.61 -9.19 19.93
CA ILE A 41 14.31 -8.53 19.75
C ILE A 41 14.31 -7.09 20.28
N TRP A 42 15.27 -6.72 21.13
CA TRP A 42 15.29 -5.42 21.79
C TRP A 42 15.78 -4.31 20.86
N GLY A 43 15.00 -3.24 20.76
CA GLY A 43 15.38 -2.01 20.07
C GLY A 43 16.22 -1.07 20.95
N ALA A 44 16.65 0.05 20.38
CA ALA A 44 17.45 1.06 21.06
C ALA A 44 16.79 1.58 22.35
N THR A 45 15.48 1.82 22.32
CA THR A 45 14.70 2.32 23.46
C THR A 45 14.76 1.38 24.67
N LYS A 46 14.60 0.06 24.46
CA LYS A 46 14.68 -0.92 25.56
C LYS A 46 16.09 -1.04 26.11
N LEU A 47 17.11 -1.04 25.24
CA LEU A 47 18.51 -1.07 25.64
C LEU A 47 18.92 0.19 26.41
N HIS A 48 18.45 1.36 25.98
CA HIS A 48 18.63 2.62 26.66
C HIS A 48 18.05 2.58 28.08
N GLY A 49 16.79 2.13 28.23
CA GLY A 49 16.17 1.97 29.55
C GLY A 49 16.94 1.02 30.50
N LEU A 50 17.53 -0.07 29.95
CA LEU A 50 18.40 -0.94 30.75
C LEU A 50 19.70 -0.25 31.16
N LEU A 51 20.32 0.51 30.25
CA LEU A 51 21.58 1.22 30.53
C LEU A 51 21.39 2.31 31.60
N LEU A 52 20.25 3.01 31.57
CA LEU A 52 19.92 3.96 32.65
C LEU A 52 19.81 3.28 34.02
N LYS A 53 19.20 2.06 34.06
CA LYS A 53 19.14 1.27 35.33
C LYS A 53 20.50 0.76 35.81
N LEU A 54 21.50 0.75 34.93
CA LEU A 54 22.89 0.38 35.24
C LEU A 54 23.76 1.63 35.41
N ASP A 55 23.17 2.78 35.71
CA ASP A 55 23.86 4.08 35.95
C ASP A 55 24.70 4.57 34.76
N HIS A 56 24.33 4.17 33.54
CA HIS A 56 24.96 4.67 32.32
C HIS A 56 24.04 5.70 31.62
N ASP A 57 24.30 6.98 31.89
CA ASP A 57 23.58 8.08 31.24
C ASP A 57 24.08 8.32 29.81
N ILE A 58 23.48 7.64 28.86
CA ILE A 58 23.81 7.73 27.43
C ILE A 58 22.51 7.91 26.65
N CYS A 59 22.45 8.90 25.77
CA CYS A 59 21.23 9.12 24.98
C CYS A 59 20.92 7.95 24.03
N GLU A 60 19.63 7.70 23.78
CA GLU A 60 19.13 6.62 22.95
C GLU A 60 19.75 6.61 21.53
N ARG A 61 19.95 7.78 20.93
CA ARG A 61 20.60 7.93 19.62
C ARG A 61 22.01 7.34 19.60
N THR A 62 22.74 7.48 20.71
CA THR A 62 24.07 6.91 20.85
C THR A 62 24.02 5.41 21.02
N VAL A 63 23.07 4.89 21.81
CA VAL A 63 22.81 3.45 21.92
C VAL A 63 22.52 2.84 20.57
N SER A 64 21.62 3.47 19.79
CA SER A 64 21.28 3.05 18.42
C SER A 64 22.50 2.97 17.48
N LYS A 65 23.46 3.89 17.62
CA LYS A 65 24.70 3.89 16.83
C LYS A 65 25.59 2.66 17.08
N TYR A 66 25.60 2.13 18.31
CA TYR A 66 26.48 1.02 18.70
C TYR A 66 25.79 -0.34 18.68
N ILE A 67 24.46 -0.40 18.48
CA ILE A 67 23.76 -1.66 18.24
C ILE A 67 24.29 -2.25 16.92
N PRO A 68 24.71 -3.53 16.89
CA PRO A 68 25.10 -4.18 15.66
C PRO A 68 23.98 -4.14 14.64
N LYS A 69 24.29 -3.72 13.41
CA LYS A 69 23.31 -3.80 12.31
C LYS A 69 22.88 -5.26 12.18
N ARG A 70 21.62 -5.51 12.42
CA ARG A 70 21.07 -6.85 12.24
C ARG A 70 21.08 -7.15 10.75
N PRO A 71 21.49 -8.34 10.32
CA PRO A 71 21.20 -8.76 8.98
C PRO A 71 19.68 -8.62 8.80
N HIS A 72 19.25 -7.97 7.73
CA HIS A 72 17.83 -7.88 7.41
C HIS A 72 17.29 -9.30 7.45
N SER A 73 16.36 -9.55 8.39
CA SER A 73 15.68 -10.83 8.45
C SER A 73 15.11 -11.11 7.07
N PRO A 74 15.38 -12.26 6.47
CA PRO A 74 14.91 -12.60 5.13
C PRO A 74 13.39 -12.87 5.05
N LYS A 75 12.61 -12.50 6.04
CA LYS A 75 11.18 -12.29 5.84
C LYS A 75 11.01 -11.05 4.96
N LYS A 76 11.45 -11.17 3.70
CA LYS A 76 10.96 -10.28 2.64
C LYS A 76 9.45 -10.39 2.69
N ARG A 77 8.80 -9.42 3.28
CA ARG A 77 7.38 -9.21 3.03
C ARG A 77 7.32 -8.96 1.52
N LEU A 78 6.59 -9.81 0.81
CA LEU A 78 6.34 -9.61 -0.61
C LEU A 78 5.97 -8.15 -0.83
N SER A 79 6.68 -7.49 -1.73
CA SER A 79 6.28 -6.16 -2.16
C SER A 79 4.91 -6.26 -2.83
N TRP A 80 4.15 -5.16 -2.86
CA TRP A 80 2.86 -5.16 -3.57
C TRP A 80 3.03 -5.52 -5.05
N LYS A 81 4.14 -5.13 -5.68
CA LYS A 81 4.46 -5.51 -7.06
C LYS A 81 4.59 -7.03 -7.21
N GLU A 82 5.36 -7.68 -6.33
CA GLU A 82 5.50 -9.16 -6.33
C GLU A 82 4.17 -9.85 -6.01
N PHE A 83 3.40 -9.31 -5.06
CA PHE A 83 2.09 -9.84 -4.72
C PHE A 83 1.13 -9.78 -5.92
N TYR A 84 1.08 -8.67 -6.64
CA TYR A 84 0.27 -8.54 -7.84
C TYR A 84 0.72 -9.49 -8.95
N SER A 85 2.03 -9.61 -9.21
CA SER A 85 2.53 -10.51 -10.25
C SER A 85 2.22 -11.98 -9.98
N LEU A 86 2.24 -12.40 -8.71
CA LEU A 86 1.96 -13.79 -8.31
C LEU A 86 0.46 -14.12 -8.27
N HIS A 87 -0.39 -13.12 -8.03
CA HIS A 87 -1.82 -13.34 -7.77
C HIS A 87 -2.74 -12.67 -8.80
N ALA A 88 -2.19 -12.05 -9.86
CA ALA A 88 -2.97 -11.29 -10.85
C ALA A 88 -4.17 -12.07 -11.38
N ASP A 89 -3.96 -13.33 -11.76
CA ASP A 89 -5.00 -14.17 -12.37
C ASP A 89 -6.06 -14.68 -11.37
N SER A 90 -5.77 -14.58 -10.09
CA SER A 90 -6.70 -14.98 -9.03
C SER A 90 -7.23 -13.80 -8.21
N MET A 91 -6.99 -12.57 -8.69
CA MET A 91 -7.31 -11.35 -7.95
C MET A 91 -8.32 -10.48 -8.68
N VAL A 92 -9.28 -10.00 -7.92
CA VAL A 92 -10.24 -8.96 -8.32
C VAL A 92 -10.06 -7.74 -7.45
N VAL A 93 -10.01 -6.57 -8.07
CA VAL A 93 -9.99 -5.28 -7.38
C VAL A 93 -11.32 -4.57 -7.60
N SER A 94 -11.73 -3.80 -6.61
CA SER A 94 -12.97 -3.02 -6.67
C SER A 94 -12.74 -1.64 -6.07
N ASP A 95 -13.46 -0.69 -6.62
CA ASP A 95 -13.53 0.68 -6.15
C ASP A 95 -14.90 1.26 -6.47
N THR A 96 -15.18 2.44 -5.95
CA THR A 96 -16.41 3.19 -6.20
C THR A 96 -16.12 4.52 -6.86
N LEU A 97 -16.92 4.84 -7.88
CA LEU A 97 -16.83 6.09 -8.62
C LEU A 97 -18.13 6.87 -8.44
N SER A 98 -18.04 8.13 -8.06
CA SER A 98 -19.19 9.02 -7.93
C SER A 98 -19.37 9.85 -9.19
N VAL A 99 -20.61 9.87 -9.71
CA VAL A 99 -21.04 10.63 -10.91
C VAL A 99 -22.25 11.48 -10.54
N TYR A 100 -22.19 12.77 -10.83
CA TYR A 100 -23.28 13.70 -10.56
C TYR A 100 -24.29 13.69 -11.71
N SER A 101 -25.58 13.79 -11.37
CA SER A 101 -26.63 14.06 -12.37
C SER A 101 -26.52 15.48 -12.92
N SER A 102 -27.08 15.74 -14.11
CA SER A 102 -27.09 17.05 -14.77
C SER A 102 -27.60 18.21 -13.91
N ASN A 103 -28.53 17.94 -13.01
CA ASN A 103 -29.10 18.92 -12.09
C ASN A 103 -28.40 18.95 -10.71
N PHE A 104 -27.30 18.21 -10.53
CA PHE A 104 -26.53 18.07 -9.28
C PHE A 104 -27.32 17.60 -8.05
N LYS A 105 -28.59 17.22 -8.20
CA LYS A 105 -29.45 16.78 -7.08
C LYS A 105 -29.22 15.32 -6.70
N LYS A 106 -28.66 14.51 -7.59
CA LYS A 106 -28.41 13.09 -7.34
C LYS A 106 -26.94 12.74 -7.62
N ILE A 107 -26.41 11.88 -6.77
CA ILE A 107 -25.08 11.29 -6.96
C ILE A 107 -25.29 9.81 -7.25
N PHE A 108 -24.82 9.36 -8.41
CA PHE A 108 -24.79 7.95 -8.77
C PHE A 108 -23.45 7.38 -8.35
N ARG A 109 -23.47 6.29 -7.59
CA ARG A 109 -22.27 5.54 -7.24
C ARG A 109 -22.18 4.33 -8.16
N VAL A 110 -21.12 4.32 -8.95
CA VAL A 110 -20.77 3.20 -9.82
C VAL A 110 -19.75 2.34 -9.07
N VAL A 111 -20.09 1.08 -8.86
CA VAL A 111 -19.16 0.08 -8.37
C VAL A 111 -18.74 -0.82 -9.52
N PHE A 112 -17.50 -1.25 -9.53
CA PHE A 112 -16.99 -2.18 -10.54
C PHE A 112 -16.08 -3.23 -9.92
N PHE A 113 -15.96 -4.36 -10.60
CA PHE A 113 -15.06 -5.44 -10.28
C PHE A 113 -14.12 -5.69 -11.45
N LEU A 114 -12.85 -5.39 -11.26
CA LEU A 114 -11.80 -5.52 -12.26
C LEU A 114 -10.94 -6.75 -11.95
N HIS A 115 -10.83 -7.67 -12.90
CA HIS A 115 -9.91 -8.78 -12.82
C HIS A 115 -8.49 -8.31 -13.15
N VAL A 116 -7.54 -8.51 -12.24
CA VAL A 116 -6.20 -7.91 -12.35
C VAL A 116 -5.41 -8.50 -13.51
N GLY A 117 -5.43 -9.81 -13.70
CA GLY A 117 -4.67 -10.49 -14.77
C GLY A 117 -5.13 -10.10 -16.17
N SER A 118 -6.41 -10.24 -16.45
CA SER A 118 -6.96 -9.92 -17.78
C SER A 118 -7.33 -8.47 -17.99
N ARG A 119 -7.26 -7.62 -16.96
CA ARG A 119 -7.70 -6.21 -16.99
C ARG A 119 -9.18 -6.01 -17.39
N GLN A 120 -9.96 -7.06 -17.39
CA GLN A 120 -11.36 -7.02 -17.77
C GLN A 120 -12.25 -6.66 -16.58
N ILE A 121 -13.30 -5.88 -16.86
CA ILE A 121 -14.36 -5.65 -15.90
C ILE A 121 -15.30 -6.86 -15.91
N LEU A 122 -15.37 -7.53 -14.78
CA LEU A 122 -16.23 -8.69 -14.59
C LEU A 122 -17.69 -8.28 -14.50
N HIS A 123 -17.92 -7.23 -13.76
CA HIS A 123 -19.26 -6.67 -13.55
C HIS A 123 -19.15 -5.23 -13.03
N PHE A 124 -20.17 -4.44 -13.29
CA PHE A 124 -20.40 -3.14 -12.66
C PHE A 124 -21.88 -2.98 -12.35
N ASP A 125 -22.20 -2.11 -11.43
CA ASP A 125 -23.58 -1.73 -11.13
C ASP A 125 -23.62 -0.28 -10.62
N ILE A 126 -24.76 0.36 -10.77
CA ILE A 126 -24.98 1.77 -10.47
C ILE A 126 -26.10 1.91 -9.46
N HIS A 127 -25.85 2.65 -8.38
CA HIS A 127 -26.83 2.88 -7.33
C HIS A 127 -26.69 4.27 -6.72
N THR A 128 -27.79 4.89 -6.32
CA THR A 128 -27.77 6.20 -5.66
C THR A 128 -27.39 6.12 -4.19
N ASN A 129 -27.76 5.03 -3.52
CA ASN A 129 -27.43 4.82 -2.12
C ASN A 129 -26.96 3.36 -1.91
N PRO A 130 -25.70 3.03 -2.22
CA PRO A 130 -25.20 1.68 -2.12
C PRO A 130 -25.16 1.20 -0.68
N THR A 131 -25.70 0.00 -0.43
CA THR A 131 -25.64 -0.67 0.87
C THR A 131 -24.77 -1.93 0.80
N THR A 132 -24.30 -2.42 1.94
CA THR A 132 -23.56 -3.69 2.01
C THR A 132 -24.36 -4.87 1.42
N ASN A 133 -25.66 -4.88 1.59
CA ASN A 133 -26.55 -5.93 1.03
C ASN A 133 -26.61 -5.84 -0.49
N TRP A 134 -26.73 -4.64 -1.04
CA TRP A 134 -26.67 -4.42 -2.48
C TRP A 134 -25.29 -4.86 -3.03
N MET A 135 -24.19 -4.46 -2.41
CA MET A 135 -22.85 -4.86 -2.81
C MET A 135 -22.68 -6.39 -2.86
N ARG A 136 -23.27 -7.11 -1.89
CA ARG A 136 -23.27 -8.59 -1.88
C ARG A 136 -24.01 -9.17 -3.08
N LYS A 137 -25.15 -8.58 -3.49
CA LYS A 137 -25.88 -9.00 -4.69
C LYS A 137 -25.04 -8.78 -5.95
N VAL A 138 -24.45 -7.59 -6.11
CA VAL A 138 -23.58 -7.24 -7.24
C VAL A 138 -22.39 -8.19 -7.34
N LEU A 139 -21.72 -8.46 -6.22
CA LEU A 139 -20.61 -9.42 -6.18
C LEU A 139 -21.05 -10.84 -6.56
N LYS A 140 -22.24 -11.28 -6.13
CA LYS A 140 -22.78 -12.60 -6.49
C LYS A 140 -22.93 -12.77 -7.99
N PHE A 141 -23.34 -11.73 -8.72
CA PHE A 141 -23.38 -11.75 -10.18
C PHE A 141 -21.97 -11.87 -10.79
N ALA A 142 -21.02 -11.10 -10.30
CA ALA A 142 -19.63 -11.16 -10.76
C ALA A 142 -19.02 -12.56 -10.55
N VAL A 143 -19.21 -13.15 -9.37
CA VAL A 143 -18.73 -14.50 -9.05
C VAL A 143 -19.38 -15.56 -9.94
N ARG A 144 -20.71 -15.51 -10.12
CA ARG A 144 -21.41 -16.46 -11.00
C ARG A 144 -20.88 -16.42 -12.43
N LYS A 145 -20.70 -15.22 -12.99
CA LYS A 145 -20.17 -15.03 -14.35
C LYS A 145 -18.76 -15.64 -14.48
N GLN A 146 -17.92 -15.52 -13.46
CA GLN A 146 -16.58 -16.11 -13.47
C GLN A 146 -16.63 -17.64 -13.38
N ILE A 147 -17.46 -18.20 -12.51
CA ILE A 147 -17.64 -19.65 -12.39
C ILE A 147 -18.14 -20.23 -13.72
N GLN A 148 -19.09 -19.59 -14.39
CA GLN A 148 -19.57 -20.00 -15.71
C GLN A 148 -18.47 -19.95 -16.78
N ALA A 149 -17.51 -19.04 -16.66
CA ALA A 149 -16.35 -18.95 -17.52
C ALA A 149 -15.19 -19.91 -17.11
N GLY A 150 -15.42 -20.81 -16.15
CA GLY A 150 -14.39 -21.74 -15.64
C GLY A 150 -13.26 -21.06 -14.86
N LYS A 151 -13.45 -19.81 -14.45
CA LYS A 151 -12.46 -19.02 -13.74
C LYS A 151 -12.90 -18.77 -12.29
N THR A 152 -11.94 -18.84 -11.38
CA THR A 152 -12.16 -18.51 -9.95
C THR A 152 -11.17 -17.48 -9.51
N PHE A 153 -11.56 -16.61 -8.57
CA PHE A 153 -10.63 -15.71 -7.93
C PHE A 153 -10.61 -15.95 -6.42
N HIS A 154 -9.43 -15.79 -5.83
CA HIS A 154 -9.17 -16.11 -4.43
C HIS A 154 -8.96 -14.86 -3.58
N TYR A 155 -8.64 -13.74 -4.21
CA TYR A 155 -8.37 -12.46 -3.55
C TYR A 155 -9.30 -11.38 -4.05
N PHE A 156 -9.89 -10.65 -3.11
CA PHE A 156 -10.66 -9.46 -3.37
C PHE A 156 -9.98 -8.28 -2.67
N LEU A 157 -9.59 -7.26 -3.43
CA LEU A 157 -8.98 -6.05 -2.92
C LEU A 157 -9.95 -4.89 -3.05
N SER A 158 -10.15 -4.12 -1.99
CA SER A 158 -10.91 -2.88 -1.99
C SER A 158 -10.25 -1.85 -1.08
N ASP A 159 -10.72 -0.63 -1.19
CA ASP A 159 -10.45 0.42 -0.22
C ASP A 159 -11.17 0.17 1.13
N ASN A 160 -11.10 1.15 2.03
CA ASN A 160 -11.72 1.09 3.35
C ASN A 160 -13.15 1.68 3.37
N ASP A 161 -13.82 1.84 2.24
CA ASP A 161 -15.20 2.32 2.22
C ASP A 161 -16.11 1.41 3.09
N SER A 162 -17.07 2.02 3.73
CA SER A 162 -18.04 1.39 4.64
C SER A 162 -18.86 0.29 3.97
N ILE A 163 -19.11 0.37 2.67
CA ILE A 163 -19.80 -0.68 1.89
C ILE A 163 -19.03 -2.00 1.87
N PHE A 164 -17.69 -1.95 1.96
CA PHE A 164 -16.79 -3.10 2.13
C PHE A 164 -16.54 -3.45 3.59
N GLY A 165 -17.46 -3.10 4.49
CA GLY A 165 -17.35 -3.28 5.92
C GLY A 165 -17.27 -4.75 6.40
N LYS A 166 -17.27 -4.97 7.72
CA LYS A 166 -17.12 -6.30 8.35
C LYS A 166 -18.13 -7.36 7.84
N ARG A 167 -19.37 -6.96 7.56
CA ARG A 167 -20.41 -7.86 7.02
C ARG A 167 -20.08 -8.35 5.61
N PHE A 168 -19.47 -7.49 4.77
CA PHE A 168 -19.02 -7.85 3.44
C PHE A 168 -17.80 -8.79 3.51
N THR A 169 -16.83 -8.50 4.37
CA THR A 169 -15.67 -9.38 4.62
C THR A 169 -16.10 -10.79 5.03
N LYS A 170 -16.99 -10.91 6.02
CA LYS A 170 -17.53 -12.21 6.46
C LYS A 170 -18.24 -12.96 5.32
N TYR A 171 -18.89 -12.23 4.42
CA TYR A 171 -19.52 -12.87 3.26
C TYR A 171 -18.47 -13.43 2.29
N LEU A 172 -17.40 -12.68 1.99
CA LEU A 172 -16.30 -13.13 1.14
C LEU A 172 -15.61 -14.39 1.71
N GLU A 173 -15.33 -14.39 3.02
CA GLU A 173 -14.74 -15.53 3.73
C GLU A 173 -15.60 -16.79 3.61
N ARG A 174 -16.94 -16.67 3.72
CA ARG A 174 -17.86 -17.81 3.57
C ARG A 174 -17.85 -18.43 2.17
N ILE A 175 -17.51 -17.66 1.16
CA ILE A 175 -17.40 -18.15 -0.23
C ILE A 175 -15.96 -18.45 -0.63
N GLY A 176 -15.03 -18.50 0.34
CA GLY A 176 -13.63 -18.88 0.12
C GLY A 176 -12.74 -17.79 -0.45
N ILE A 177 -13.19 -16.53 -0.49
CA ILE A 177 -12.45 -15.40 -1.05
C ILE A 177 -11.80 -14.59 0.09
N LYS A 178 -10.48 -14.40 0.01
CA LYS A 178 -9.72 -13.62 0.98
C LYS A 178 -9.85 -12.12 0.67
N HIS A 179 -10.49 -11.40 1.57
CA HIS A 179 -10.60 -9.94 1.47
C HIS A 179 -9.32 -9.26 1.93
N LYS A 180 -8.74 -8.46 1.07
CA LYS A 180 -7.62 -7.57 1.36
C LYS A 180 -8.09 -6.13 1.26
N LYS A 181 -7.88 -5.35 2.32
CA LYS A 181 -8.15 -3.92 2.33
C LYS A 181 -6.86 -3.15 2.15
N THR A 182 -6.91 -2.05 1.42
CA THR A 182 -5.77 -1.14 1.32
C THR A 182 -5.46 -0.52 2.68
N SER A 183 -4.20 -0.23 2.92
CA SER A 183 -3.79 0.52 4.11
C SER A 183 -4.25 1.96 4.01
N LEU A 184 -4.45 2.60 5.16
CA LEU A 184 -4.83 4.00 5.19
C LEU A 184 -3.77 4.86 4.46
N ARG A 185 -4.21 5.80 3.62
CA ARG A 185 -3.36 6.70 2.82
C ARG A 185 -2.35 5.98 1.92
N SER A 186 -2.74 4.82 1.38
CA SER A 186 -1.88 4.01 0.51
C SER A 186 -2.53 3.72 -0.84
N PRO A 187 -2.77 4.75 -1.68
CA PRO A 187 -3.47 4.62 -2.96
C PRO A 187 -2.77 3.63 -3.90
N TRP A 188 -1.42 3.59 -3.91
CA TRP A 188 -0.66 2.65 -4.74
C TRP A 188 -1.04 1.17 -4.55
N GLN A 189 -1.72 0.83 -3.44
CA GLN A 189 -2.20 -0.53 -3.17
C GLN A 189 -3.45 -0.88 -3.99
N ASN A 190 -4.17 0.08 -4.58
CA ASN A 190 -5.30 -0.15 -5.48
C ASN A 190 -5.08 0.48 -6.87
N CYS A 191 -3.81 0.50 -7.30
CA CYS A 191 -3.39 1.21 -8.50
C CYS A 191 -4.15 0.79 -9.77
N TYR A 192 -4.61 -0.45 -9.86
CA TYR A 192 -5.39 -0.95 -11.01
C TYR A 192 -6.78 -0.36 -11.06
N ALA A 193 -7.48 -0.31 -9.94
CA ALA A 193 -8.79 0.29 -9.85
C ALA A 193 -8.72 1.81 -10.05
N GLU A 194 -7.74 2.48 -9.42
CA GLU A 194 -7.54 3.92 -9.59
C GLU A 194 -7.22 4.29 -11.04
N ARG A 195 -6.35 3.52 -11.71
CA ARG A 195 -6.03 3.74 -13.12
C ARG A 195 -7.28 3.60 -13.99
N TRP A 196 -8.09 2.57 -13.72
CA TRP A 196 -9.34 2.38 -14.44
C TRP A 196 -10.32 3.52 -14.20
N VAL A 197 -10.49 3.99 -12.97
CA VAL A 197 -11.31 5.16 -12.64
C VAL A 197 -10.84 6.40 -13.40
N LYS A 198 -9.53 6.62 -13.47
CA LYS A 198 -8.95 7.73 -14.24
C LYS A 198 -9.27 7.61 -15.73
N THR A 199 -9.15 6.42 -16.31
CA THR A 199 -9.52 6.15 -17.70
C THR A 199 -11.02 6.44 -17.93
N CYS A 200 -11.90 5.94 -17.05
CA CYS A 200 -13.34 6.21 -17.16
C CYS A 200 -13.69 7.70 -17.10
N ARG A 201 -12.97 8.46 -16.26
CA ARG A 201 -13.17 9.92 -16.19
C ARG A 201 -12.74 10.57 -17.49
N ASN A 202 -11.49 10.38 -17.87
CA ASN A 202 -10.89 11.07 -19.01
C ASN A 202 -11.52 10.68 -20.37
N GLU A 203 -11.96 9.44 -20.53
CA GLU A 203 -12.42 8.93 -21.84
C GLU A 203 -13.94 8.91 -21.97
N PHE A 204 -14.67 9.01 -20.85
CA PHE A 204 -16.11 8.94 -20.89
C PHE A 204 -16.80 10.05 -20.07
N LEU A 205 -16.52 10.15 -18.76
CA LEU A 205 -17.30 11.00 -17.88
C LEU A 205 -17.02 12.49 -18.08
N ASP A 206 -15.83 12.87 -18.53
CA ASP A 206 -15.48 14.27 -18.80
C ASP A 206 -16.23 14.80 -20.03
N PHE A 207 -16.75 13.90 -20.88
CA PHE A 207 -17.54 14.22 -22.09
C PHE A 207 -19.02 13.88 -21.94
N PHE A 208 -19.46 13.38 -20.78
CA PHE A 208 -20.80 12.85 -20.61
C PHE A 208 -21.45 13.28 -19.29
N ILE A 209 -22.58 13.96 -19.38
CA ILE A 209 -23.37 14.36 -18.21
C ILE A 209 -24.67 13.53 -18.17
N PRO A 210 -24.85 12.64 -17.18
CA PRO A 210 -26.04 11.81 -17.10
C PRO A 210 -27.25 12.60 -16.63
N LEU A 211 -28.38 12.43 -17.36
CA LEU A 211 -29.68 12.99 -16.98
C LEU A 211 -30.31 12.21 -15.82
N ASN A 212 -30.21 10.89 -15.88
CA ASN A 212 -30.75 9.96 -14.88
C ASN A 212 -29.91 8.66 -14.84
N GLN A 213 -30.25 7.75 -13.91
CA GLN A 213 -29.56 6.49 -13.77
C GLN A 213 -29.59 5.63 -15.02
N TYR A 214 -30.77 5.50 -15.66
CA TYR A 214 -30.95 4.72 -16.90
C TYR A 214 -30.07 5.27 -18.04
N HIS A 215 -30.02 6.60 -18.19
CA HIS A 215 -29.17 7.26 -19.19
C HIS A 215 -27.67 6.96 -18.92
N LEU A 216 -27.25 6.99 -17.65
CA LEU A 216 -25.90 6.63 -17.25
C LEU A 216 -25.61 5.15 -17.57
N GLU A 217 -26.49 4.22 -17.18
CA GLU A 217 -26.29 2.78 -17.41
C GLU A 217 -26.23 2.42 -18.90
N LYS A 218 -27.11 3.00 -19.71
CA LYS A 218 -27.14 2.76 -21.14
C LYS A 218 -25.84 3.18 -21.81
N ASN A 219 -25.42 4.42 -21.58
CA ASN A 219 -24.18 4.95 -22.17
C ASN A 219 -22.93 4.30 -21.59
N TRP A 220 -22.95 3.94 -20.29
CA TRP A 220 -21.87 3.19 -19.66
C TRP A 220 -21.64 1.84 -20.34
N LYS A 221 -22.70 1.06 -20.59
CA LYS A 221 -22.62 -0.22 -21.32
C LYS A 221 -22.07 -0.05 -22.72
N SER A 222 -22.48 0.97 -23.44
CA SER A 222 -22.01 1.27 -24.80
C SER A 222 -20.52 1.66 -24.81
N SER A 223 -20.09 2.54 -23.90
CA SER A 223 -18.70 2.93 -23.74
C SER A 223 -17.79 1.76 -23.32
N PHE A 224 -18.29 0.84 -22.49
CA PHE A 224 -17.57 -0.36 -22.08
C PHE A 224 -17.23 -1.30 -23.22
N ILE A 225 -18.14 -1.44 -24.19
CA ILE A 225 -17.90 -2.24 -25.40
C ILE A 225 -16.72 -1.64 -26.17
N PHE A 226 -16.64 -0.32 -26.29
CA PHE A 226 -15.51 0.37 -26.93
C PHE A 226 -14.19 0.18 -26.15
N THR A 227 -14.19 0.30 -24.85
CA THR A 227 -12.97 0.17 -24.03
C THR A 227 -12.40 -1.25 -24.05
N ILE A 228 -13.24 -2.29 -24.10
CA ILE A 228 -12.82 -3.68 -24.26
C ILE A 228 -12.18 -3.88 -25.65
N ILE A 229 -12.74 -3.28 -26.70
CA ILE A 229 -12.20 -3.37 -28.06
C ILE A 229 -10.84 -2.67 -28.15
N ILE A 230 -10.67 -1.49 -27.55
CA ILE A 230 -9.40 -0.76 -27.56
C ILE A 230 -8.33 -1.51 -26.75
N ALA A 231 -8.67 -2.08 -25.60
CA ALA A 231 -7.72 -2.90 -24.82
C ALA A 231 -7.24 -4.16 -25.57
N LEU A 232 -8.04 -4.68 -26.51
CA LEU A 232 -7.65 -5.81 -27.38
C LEU A 232 -6.80 -5.39 -28.58
N ILE A 233 -6.76 -4.10 -28.93
CA ILE A 233 -5.98 -3.58 -30.07
C ILE A 233 -4.57 -3.13 -29.60
N TRP A 234 -4.36 -2.88 -28.32
CA TRP A 234 -3.08 -2.42 -27.75
C TRP A 234 -2.35 -3.48 -26.89
N LEU A 235 -2.66 -4.75 -27.07
CA LEU A 235 -1.91 -5.93 -26.66
C LEU A 235 -1.17 -6.52 -27.85
#